data_c82a89b76e6d3950c67f85c35dca1015
#
_entry.id   c82a89b76e6d3950c67f85c35dca1015
#
_cell.length_a   1.000
_cell.length_b   1.000
_cell.length_c   1.000
_cell.angle_alpha   90.00
_cell.angle_beta   90.00
_cell.angle_gamma   90.00
#
_symmetry.space_group_name_H-M   'P 1'
#
loop_
_entity.id
_entity.type
_entity.pdbx_description
1 polymer ?
#
loop_
_entity_poly.entity_id
_entity_poly.type
_entity_poly.pdbx_seq_one_letter_code
_entity_poly.pdbx_strand_id
1 'polypeptide(L)'
;MDLRDFDTAPAADARDVALHWAAVPAWADALVAGRPYRSVAALASAAATAAEQWGADELDAALAHHPRIGERTTEASSAREQGAMATAADDVTAAIARGNADYEERFGRVFLVRAAGRTPEELLAELERRLGNDPGVEVCEAAAALADIAQHRIRATFGVPHLTTHVLDAGSGRPAAGVGVTLRTAAGEVLATGETDADGRTGLGPDVLPRGDLELRFDTGAYHRASGTPTFHPYVVVAFSVTGTGHLHVPLLLSPFAYSTYRGS
;
A
#
# COMPACT_ATOMS: atom_id res chain seq x y z
N MET A 1 12.21 -11.89 -4.90
CA MET A 1 13.35 -11.45 -4.06
C MET A 1 12.89 -11.43 -2.61
N ASP A 2 13.67 -11.92 -1.67
CA ASP A 2 13.42 -11.67 -0.26
C ASP A 2 14.31 -10.52 0.27
N LEU A 3 14.07 -10.09 1.52
CA LEU A 3 14.85 -8.97 2.09
C LEU A 3 16.32 -9.34 2.27
N ARG A 4 16.64 -10.59 2.57
CA ARG A 4 18.01 -11.07 2.73
C ARG A 4 18.78 -10.98 1.40
N ASP A 5 18.11 -11.30 0.28
CA ASP A 5 18.71 -11.15 -1.05
C ASP A 5 19.09 -9.69 -1.30
N PHE A 6 18.22 -8.74 -0.99
CA PHE A 6 18.51 -7.30 -1.10
C PHE A 6 19.66 -6.87 -0.20
N ASP A 7 19.68 -7.34 1.07
CA ASP A 7 20.70 -6.96 2.04
C ASP A 7 22.11 -7.50 1.69
N THR A 8 22.18 -8.66 1.05
CA THR A 8 23.47 -9.31 0.73
C THR A 8 23.90 -9.14 -0.73
N ALA A 9 23.06 -8.59 -1.58
CA ALA A 9 23.39 -8.30 -2.98
C ALA A 9 24.58 -7.33 -3.11
N PRO A 10 25.37 -7.42 -4.21
CA PRO A 10 26.32 -6.39 -4.57
C PRO A 10 25.66 -4.99 -4.53
N ALA A 11 26.42 -3.96 -4.15
CA ALA A 11 25.86 -2.62 -3.99
C ALA A 11 25.22 -2.10 -5.29
N ALA A 12 25.77 -2.42 -6.46
CA ALA A 12 25.21 -2.04 -7.75
C ALA A 12 23.85 -2.68 -8.00
N ASP A 13 23.70 -3.98 -7.75
CA ASP A 13 22.45 -4.71 -7.97
C ASP A 13 21.35 -4.23 -7.00
N ALA A 14 21.68 -4.00 -5.74
CA ALA A 14 20.73 -3.45 -4.77
C ALA A 14 20.34 -2.01 -5.13
N ARG A 15 21.26 -1.22 -5.68
CA ARG A 15 20.98 0.13 -6.18
C ARG A 15 19.99 0.12 -7.34
N ASP A 16 20.18 -0.80 -8.29
CA ASP A 16 19.25 -0.93 -9.42
C ASP A 16 17.84 -1.31 -8.95
N VAL A 17 17.71 -2.18 -7.97
CA VAL A 17 16.44 -2.49 -7.33
C VAL A 17 15.83 -1.25 -6.66
N ALA A 18 16.61 -0.48 -5.91
CA ALA A 18 16.12 0.74 -5.26
C ALA A 18 15.71 1.82 -6.27
N LEU A 19 16.44 1.99 -7.38
CA LEU A 19 16.07 2.90 -8.47
C LEU A 19 14.76 2.51 -9.14
N HIS A 20 14.39 1.23 -9.13
CA HIS A 20 13.10 0.78 -9.63
C HIS A 20 11.92 1.20 -8.72
N TRP A 21 12.17 1.36 -7.41
CA TRP A 21 11.14 1.88 -6.48
C TRP A 21 10.90 3.38 -6.65
N ALA A 22 11.99 4.16 -6.77
CA ALA A 22 11.96 5.56 -7.16
C ALA A 22 13.27 5.92 -7.86
N ALA A 23 13.18 6.58 -9.02
CA ALA A 23 14.32 6.93 -9.85
C ALA A 23 15.10 8.15 -9.29
N VAL A 24 15.42 8.13 -8.00
CA VAL A 24 16.18 9.17 -7.27
C VAL A 24 17.53 8.60 -6.83
N PRO A 25 18.64 8.89 -7.53
CA PRO A 25 19.93 8.24 -7.27
C PRO A 25 20.44 8.39 -5.84
N ALA A 26 20.42 9.59 -5.28
CA ALA A 26 20.91 9.84 -3.92
C ALA A 26 20.11 9.08 -2.85
N TRP A 27 18.80 8.96 -3.06
CA TRP A 27 17.92 8.18 -2.20
C TRP A 27 18.21 6.67 -2.31
N ALA A 28 18.40 6.15 -3.51
CA ALA A 28 18.77 4.76 -3.72
C ALA A 28 20.11 4.43 -3.05
N ASP A 29 21.13 5.32 -3.19
CA ASP A 29 22.43 5.18 -2.55
C ASP A 29 22.32 5.19 -1.02
N ALA A 30 21.47 6.02 -0.45
CA ALA A 30 21.22 6.06 1.00
C ALA A 30 20.59 4.75 1.51
N LEU A 31 19.64 4.16 0.77
CA LEU A 31 19.06 2.86 1.13
C LEU A 31 20.07 1.72 1.04
N VAL A 32 20.94 1.73 0.02
CA VAL A 32 22.00 0.73 -0.11
C VAL A 32 23.02 0.85 1.03
N ALA A 33 23.38 2.06 1.43
CA ALA A 33 24.30 2.30 2.54
C ALA A 33 23.72 1.92 3.89
N GLY A 34 22.38 1.98 4.05
CA GLY A 34 21.67 1.64 5.28
C GLY A 34 21.51 0.14 5.56
N ARG A 35 21.89 -0.74 4.62
CA ARG A 35 21.82 -2.20 4.79
C ARG A 35 22.77 -2.70 5.89
N PRO A 36 22.45 -3.83 6.58
CA PRO A 36 21.25 -4.66 6.42
C PRO A 36 20.04 -4.12 7.19
N TYR A 37 18.82 -4.41 6.70
CA TYR A 37 17.56 -4.05 7.33
C TYR A 37 16.99 -5.21 8.15
N ARG A 38 16.42 -4.91 9.32
CA ARG A 38 15.83 -5.93 10.20
C ARG A 38 14.50 -6.48 9.68
N SER A 39 13.79 -5.70 8.86
CA SER A 39 12.49 -6.06 8.28
C SER A 39 12.17 -5.17 7.08
N VAL A 40 11.23 -5.60 6.24
CA VAL A 40 10.69 -4.76 5.15
C VAL A 40 10.07 -3.47 5.69
N ALA A 41 9.48 -3.50 6.89
CA ALA A 41 8.96 -2.30 7.55
C ALA A 41 10.08 -1.32 7.91
N ALA A 42 11.23 -1.81 8.38
CA ALA A 42 12.39 -0.96 8.68
C ALA A 42 12.98 -0.33 7.41
N LEU A 43 13.10 -1.08 6.32
CA LEU A 43 13.50 -0.57 5.02
C LEU A 43 12.50 0.50 4.52
N ALA A 44 11.21 0.21 4.58
CA ALA A 44 10.17 1.15 4.17
C ALA A 44 10.19 2.44 5.00
N SER A 45 10.42 2.35 6.32
CA SER A 45 10.57 3.52 7.19
C SER A 45 11.81 4.35 6.82
N ALA A 46 12.97 3.71 6.60
CA ALA A 46 14.17 4.40 6.15
C ALA A 46 13.96 5.09 4.80
N ALA A 47 13.27 4.44 3.87
CA ALA A 47 12.91 4.99 2.57
C ALA A 47 12.01 6.22 2.69
N ALA A 48 11.01 6.20 3.59
CA ALA A 48 10.14 7.35 3.85
C ALA A 48 10.93 8.54 4.41
N THR A 49 11.76 8.30 5.43
CA THR A 49 12.60 9.35 6.03
C THR A 49 13.57 9.97 5.02
N ALA A 50 14.20 9.15 4.17
CA ALA A 50 15.09 9.65 3.13
C ALA A 50 14.34 10.46 2.04
N ALA A 51 13.08 10.13 1.77
CA ALA A 51 12.25 10.85 0.80
C ALA A 51 11.82 12.24 1.28
N GLU A 52 11.85 12.54 2.59
CA GLU A 52 11.58 13.87 3.15
C GLU A 52 12.57 14.93 2.64
N GLN A 53 13.72 14.51 2.12
CA GLN A 53 14.75 15.38 1.58
C GLN A 53 14.58 15.68 0.08
N TRP A 54 13.58 15.11 -0.60
CA TRP A 54 13.36 15.35 -2.03
C TRP A 54 12.88 16.77 -2.29
N GLY A 55 13.65 17.49 -3.07
CA GLY A 55 13.32 18.81 -3.60
C GLY A 55 12.84 18.74 -5.04
N ALA A 56 12.75 19.93 -5.67
CA ALA A 56 12.27 20.05 -7.04
C ALA A 56 13.20 19.33 -8.04
N ASP A 57 14.52 19.42 -7.85
CA ASP A 57 15.50 18.87 -8.79
C ASP A 57 15.46 17.33 -8.81
N GLU A 58 15.39 16.67 -7.63
CA GLU A 58 15.26 15.23 -7.51
C GLU A 58 13.94 14.74 -8.09
N LEU A 59 12.86 15.50 -7.84
CA LEU A 59 11.54 15.18 -8.34
C LEU A 59 11.47 15.29 -9.87
N ASP A 60 12.00 16.37 -10.45
CA ASP A 60 12.02 16.58 -11.90
C ASP A 60 12.84 15.52 -12.62
N ALA A 61 14.00 15.14 -12.05
CA ALA A 61 14.83 14.06 -12.58
C ALA A 61 14.11 12.70 -12.52
N ALA A 62 13.42 12.40 -11.41
CA ALA A 62 12.68 11.15 -11.24
C ALA A 62 11.46 11.06 -12.16
N LEU A 63 10.80 12.18 -12.43
CA LEU A 63 9.57 12.24 -13.22
C LEU A 63 9.80 12.38 -14.73
N ALA A 64 11.02 12.72 -15.18
CA ALA A 64 11.33 12.93 -16.59
C ALA A 64 10.95 11.77 -17.52
N HIS A 65 10.88 10.54 -16.99
CA HIS A 65 10.55 9.32 -17.74
C HIS A 65 9.30 8.62 -17.18
N HIS A 66 8.54 9.29 -16.29
CA HIS A 66 7.36 8.67 -15.69
C HIS A 66 6.16 8.75 -16.65
N PRO A 67 5.38 7.66 -16.84
CA PRO A 67 4.23 7.70 -17.71
C PRO A 67 3.09 8.55 -17.11
N ARG A 68 2.37 9.29 -17.96
CA ARG A 68 1.19 10.07 -17.56
C ARG A 68 0.07 9.17 -17.09
N ILE A 69 -0.74 9.65 -16.17
CA ILE A 69 -2.00 8.98 -15.80
C ILE A 69 -2.90 8.86 -17.04
N GLY A 70 -3.38 7.63 -17.30
CA GLY A 70 -4.19 7.31 -18.48
C GLY A 70 -3.40 7.02 -19.75
N GLU A 71 -2.07 7.13 -19.75
CA GLU A 71 -1.23 6.75 -20.87
C GLU A 71 -0.90 5.24 -20.82
N ARG A 72 -0.89 4.58 -22.00
CA ARG A 72 -0.50 3.17 -22.08
C ARG A 72 1.00 3.03 -21.81
N THR A 73 1.35 2.27 -20.79
CA THR A 73 2.75 1.99 -20.45
C THR A 73 3.09 0.52 -20.67
N THR A 74 4.33 0.26 -21.09
CA THR A 74 4.89 -1.10 -21.19
C THR A 74 5.50 -1.60 -19.88
N GLU A 75 5.70 -0.73 -18.89
CA GLU A 75 6.19 -1.12 -17.58
C GLU A 75 5.10 -1.81 -16.77
N ALA A 76 5.35 -3.06 -16.36
CA ALA A 76 4.37 -3.89 -15.66
C ALA A 76 3.93 -3.33 -14.28
N SER A 77 4.80 -2.58 -13.60
CA SER A 77 4.48 -1.89 -12.34
C SER A 77 3.52 -0.73 -12.58
N SER A 78 3.85 0.15 -13.52
CA SER A 78 3.04 1.31 -13.88
C SER A 78 1.69 0.92 -14.49
N ALA A 79 1.64 -0.15 -15.31
CA ALA A 79 0.39 -0.67 -15.87
C ALA A 79 -0.56 -1.19 -14.76
N ARG A 80 -0.01 -1.85 -13.73
CA ARG A 80 -0.78 -2.34 -12.58
C ARG A 80 -1.26 -1.20 -11.69
N GLU A 81 -0.41 -0.18 -11.48
CA GLU A 81 -0.72 1.02 -10.70
C GLU A 81 -1.84 1.86 -11.36
N GLN A 82 -1.93 1.85 -12.69
CA GLN A 82 -2.94 2.58 -13.48
C GLN A 82 -4.18 1.76 -13.86
N GLY A 83 -4.35 0.56 -13.30
CA GLY A 83 -5.45 -0.36 -13.66
C GLY A 83 -6.86 0.26 -13.52
N ALA A 84 -7.04 1.23 -12.63
CA ALA A 84 -8.30 1.96 -12.46
C ALA A 84 -8.75 2.71 -13.75
N MET A 85 -7.81 3.18 -14.58
CA MET A 85 -8.13 3.88 -15.83
C MET A 85 -8.71 2.98 -16.91
N ALA A 86 -8.59 1.65 -16.80
CA ALA A 86 -9.12 0.71 -17.79
C ALA A 86 -10.66 0.71 -17.88
N THR A 87 -11.34 1.22 -16.85
CA THR A 87 -12.82 1.32 -16.77
C THR A 87 -13.34 2.74 -16.86
N ALA A 88 -12.46 3.72 -17.12
CA ALA A 88 -12.84 5.13 -17.19
C ALA A 88 -13.75 5.40 -18.41
N ALA A 89 -14.76 6.24 -18.22
CA ALA A 89 -15.57 6.76 -19.31
C ALA A 89 -14.75 7.67 -20.25
N ASP A 90 -15.13 7.74 -21.51
CA ASP A 90 -14.37 8.49 -22.54
C ASP A 90 -14.23 9.98 -22.21
N ASP A 91 -15.24 10.59 -21.61
CA ASP A 91 -15.25 12.01 -21.19
C ASP A 91 -14.30 12.27 -20.01
N VAL A 92 -14.24 11.35 -19.04
CA VAL A 92 -13.28 11.41 -17.90
C VAL A 92 -11.85 11.23 -18.41
N THR A 93 -11.63 10.27 -19.30
CA THR A 93 -10.31 10.05 -19.92
C THR A 93 -9.85 11.30 -20.69
N ALA A 94 -10.72 11.91 -21.48
CA ALA A 94 -10.41 13.15 -22.20
C ALA A 94 -10.17 14.34 -21.26
N ALA A 95 -10.88 14.42 -20.12
CA ALA A 95 -10.67 15.45 -19.11
C ALA A 95 -9.31 15.27 -18.41
N ILE A 96 -8.93 14.06 -18.03
CA ILE A 96 -7.62 13.76 -17.45
C ILE A 96 -6.50 14.10 -18.43
N ALA A 97 -6.64 13.77 -19.71
CA ALA A 97 -5.64 14.08 -20.72
C ALA A 97 -5.43 15.60 -20.88
N ARG A 98 -6.51 16.40 -20.87
CA ARG A 98 -6.41 17.88 -20.88
C ARG A 98 -5.76 18.40 -19.61
N GLY A 99 -6.23 17.95 -18.44
CA GLY A 99 -5.66 18.36 -17.15
C GLY A 99 -4.19 18.01 -17.00
N ASN A 100 -3.71 16.89 -17.54
CA ASN A 100 -2.30 16.55 -17.58
C ASN A 100 -1.50 17.59 -18.40
N ALA A 101 -2.00 18.01 -19.56
CA ALA A 101 -1.35 19.03 -20.37
C ALA A 101 -1.28 20.38 -19.65
N ASP A 102 -2.39 20.81 -19.04
CA ASP A 102 -2.46 22.05 -18.26
C ASP A 102 -1.51 22.00 -17.04
N TYR A 103 -1.40 20.82 -16.40
CA TYR A 103 -0.52 20.60 -15.26
C TYR A 103 0.97 20.69 -15.67
N GLU A 104 1.34 20.06 -16.79
CA GLU A 104 2.69 20.13 -17.33
C GLU A 104 3.07 21.54 -17.77
N GLU A 105 2.14 22.27 -18.40
CA GLU A 105 2.36 23.66 -18.75
C GLU A 105 2.60 24.54 -17.51
N ARG A 106 1.84 24.30 -16.43
CA ARG A 106 1.91 25.10 -15.20
C ARG A 106 3.12 24.79 -14.34
N PHE A 107 3.46 23.51 -14.16
CA PHE A 107 4.46 23.06 -13.18
C PHE A 107 5.74 22.48 -13.79
N GLY A 108 5.80 22.29 -15.12
CA GLY A 108 6.97 21.80 -15.84
C GLY A 108 7.25 20.32 -15.64
N ARG A 109 6.31 19.55 -15.06
CA ARG A 109 6.45 18.11 -14.74
C ARG A 109 5.16 17.36 -14.95
N VAL A 110 5.24 16.01 -15.10
CA VAL A 110 4.06 15.17 -15.20
C VAL A 110 3.28 15.15 -13.88
N PHE A 111 1.95 15.13 -13.97
CA PHE A 111 1.09 14.91 -12.80
C PHE A 111 1.32 13.51 -12.24
N LEU A 112 1.80 13.45 -11.02
CA LEU A 112 2.03 12.20 -10.30
C LEU A 112 1.03 12.05 -9.17
N VAL A 113 0.29 10.96 -9.21
CA VAL A 113 -0.59 10.54 -8.12
C VAL A 113 -0.60 9.00 -8.08
N ARG A 114 -0.71 8.44 -6.89
CA ARG A 114 -0.92 7.00 -6.79
C ARG A 114 -2.34 6.66 -7.23
N ALA A 115 -2.48 6.06 -8.40
CA ALA A 115 -3.77 5.71 -9.00
C ALA A 115 -4.43 4.49 -8.34
N ALA A 116 -3.63 3.57 -7.80
CA ALA A 116 -4.13 2.34 -7.19
C ALA A 116 -5.08 2.60 -6.02
N GLY A 117 -6.28 1.99 -6.07
CA GLY A 117 -7.34 2.16 -5.07
C GLY A 117 -8.17 3.44 -5.20
N ARG A 118 -8.07 4.16 -6.33
CA ARG A 118 -8.89 5.35 -6.65
C ARG A 118 -9.70 5.11 -7.92
N THR A 119 -10.88 5.75 -8.01
CA THR A 119 -11.65 5.76 -9.26
C THR A 119 -11.10 6.80 -10.25
N PRO A 120 -11.43 6.70 -11.55
CA PRO A 120 -11.04 7.72 -12.54
C PRO A 120 -11.53 9.12 -12.17
N GLU A 121 -12.72 9.24 -11.61
CA GLU A 121 -13.31 10.50 -11.17
C GLU A 121 -12.55 11.10 -9.98
N GLU A 122 -12.10 10.27 -9.03
CA GLU A 122 -11.24 10.71 -7.92
C GLU A 122 -9.87 11.18 -8.40
N LEU A 123 -9.32 10.54 -9.45
CA LEU A 123 -8.06 10.97 -10.06
C LEU A 123 -8.22 12.32 -10.77
N LEU A 124 -9.33 12.51 -11.50
CA LEU A 124 -9.64 13.79 -12.14
C LEU A 124 -9.83 14.91 -11.11
N ALA A 125 -10.62 14.67 -10.06
CA ALA A 125 -10.84 15.65 -9.01
C ALA A 125 -9.54 16.06 -8.29
N GLU A 126 -8.64 15.11 -8.08
CA GLU A 126 -7.32 15.38 -7.48
C GLU A 126 -6.42 16.20 -8.41
N LEU A 127 -6.42 15.91 -9.71
CA LEU A 127 -5.70 16.67 -10.73
C LEU A 127 -6.20 18.12 -10.77
N GLU A 128 -7.52 18.32 -10.84
CA GLU A 128 -8.15 19.64 -10.83
C GLU A 128 -7.84 20.44 -9.55
N ARG A 129 -7.86 19.77 -8.39
CA ARG A 129 -7.48 20.37 -7.12
C ARG A 129 -6.03 20.85 -7.13
N ARG A 130 -5.11 19.98 -7.57
CA ARG A 130 -3.67 20.28 -7.57
C ARG A 130 -3.27 21.31 -8.62
N LEU A 131 -4.01 21.44 -9.70
CA LEU A 131 -3.85 22.55 -10.63
C LEU A 131 -4.03 23.92 -9.96
N GLY A 132 -4.75 24.01 -8.84
CA GLY A 132 -4.91 25.24 -8.06
C GLY A 132 -3.78 25.54 -7.07
N ASN A 133 -2.83 24.64 -6.87
CA ASN A 133 -1.77 24.81 -5.88
C ASN A 133 -0.75 25.91 -6.25
N ASP A 134 -0.12 26.48 -5.21
CA ASP A 134 1.12 27.23 -5.40
C ASP A 134 2.27 26.28 -5.76
N PRO A 135 3.25 26.68 -6.60
CA PRO A 135 4.33 25.81 -7.05
C PRO A 135 5.12 25.14 -5.93
N GLY A 136 5.35 25.83 -4.81
CA GLY A 136 6.06 25.25 -3.66
C GLY A 136 5.25 24.17 -2.93
N VAL A 137 3.94 24.37 -2.78
CA VAL A 137 3.01 23.38 -2.23
C VAL A 137 2.96 22.15 -3.13
N GLU A 138 2.93 22.38 -4.45
CA GLU A 138 2.85 21.33 -5.44
C GLU A 138 4.10 20.43 -5.46
N VAL A 139 5.29 20.98 -5.27
CA VAL A 139 6.53 20.19 -5.11
C VAL A 139 6.40 19.23 -3.92
N CYS A 140 5.92 19.71 -2.78
CA CYS A 140 5.75 18.86 -1.58
C CYS A 140 4.71 17.74 -1.81
N GLU A 141 3.60 18.04 -2.47
CA GLU A 141 2.57 17.05 -2.76
C GLU A 141 3.03 16.02 -3.80
N ALA A 142 3.77 16.44 -4.82
CA ALA A 142 4.33 15.53 -5.82
C ALA A 142 5.41 14.62 -5.22
N ALA A 143 6.27 15.16 -4.34
CA ALA A 143 7.27 14.37 -3.61
C ALA A 143 6.59 13.33 -2.68
N ALA A 144 5.55 13.73 -1.97
CA ALA A 144 4.76 12.81 -1.15
C ALA A 144 4.10 11.70 -1.99
N ALA A 145 3.57 12.02 -3.17
CA ALA A 145 3.00 11.03 -4.08
C ALA A 145 4.05 10.03 -4.60
N LEU A 146 5.26 10.51 -4.94
CA LEU A 146 6.36 9.63 -5.33
C LEU A 146 6.83 8.73 -4.19
N ALA A 147 6.92 9.27 -2.97
CA ALA A 147 7.25 8.50 -1.78
C ALA A 147 6.22 7.40 -1.50
N ASP A 148 4.92 7.70 -1.66
CA ASP A 148 3.84 6.71 -1.55
C ASP A 148 3.99 5.57 -2.56
N ILE A 149 4.32 5.89 -3.81
CA ILE A 149 4.55 4.90 -4.87
C ILE A 149 5.78 4.04 -4.52
N ALA A 150 6.88 4.66 -4.08
CA ALA A 150 8.07 3.93 -3.66
C ALA A 150 7.79 2.96 -2.50
N GLN A 151 7.03 3.40 -1.49
CA GLN A 151 6.59 2.57 -0.37
C GLN A 151 5.78 1.34 -0.82
N HIS A 152 4.89 1.55 -1.79
CA HIS A 152 4.12 0.45 -2.37
C HIS A 152 5.02 -0.53 -3.12
N ARG A 153 5.92 -0.03 -3.97
CA ARG A 153 6.85 -0.86 -4.75
C ARG A 153 7.81 -1.66 -3.87
N ILE A 154 8.31 -1.06 -2.78
CA ILE A 154 9.13 -1.78 -1.78
C ILE A 154 8.35 -2.97 -1.23
N ARG A 155 7.13 -2.78 -0.74
CA ARG A 155 6.32 -3.87 -0.18
C ARG A 155 6.00 -4.95 -1.22
N ALA A 156 5.62 -4.54 -2.43
CA ALA A 156 5.33 -5.46 -3.54
C ALA A 156 6.56 -6.29 -3.92
N THR A 157 7.76 -5.70 -3.93
CA THR A 157 9.02 -6.39 -4.21
C THR A 157 9.26 -7.56 -3.24
N PHE A 158 8.90 -7.38 -1.97
CA PHE A 158 9.11 -8.39 -0.92
C PHE A 158 7.84 -9.20 -0.60
N GLY A 159 6.78 -9.08 -1.40
CA GLY A 159 5.54 -9.82 -1.23
C GLY A 159 4.79 -9.52 0.06
N VAL A 160 4.95 -8.31 0.63
CA VAL A 160 4.24 -7.90 1.84
C VAL A 160 2.87 -7.34 1.46
N PRO A 161 1.76 -7.98 1.85
CA PRO A 161 0.41 -7.48 1.59
C PRO A 161 0.15 -6.12 2.25
N HIS A 162 -0.75 -5.32 1.67
CA HIS A 162 -1.13 -4.04 2.27
C HIS A 162 -1.79 -4.22 3.64
N LEU A 163 -2.56 -5.29 3.82
CA LEU A 163 -3.21 -5.66 5.07
C LEU A 163 -2.71 -7.00 5.57
N THR A 164 -2.33 -7.07 6.84
CA THR A 164 -2.06 -8.31 7.55
C THR A 164 -2.86 -8.38 8.84
N THR A 165 -3.11 -9.61 9.29
CA THR A 165 -3.67 -9.87 10.63
C THR A 165 -2.87 -10.94 11.34
N HIS A 166 -3.00 -10.99 12.66
CA HIS A 166 -2.45 -12.01 13.52
C HIS A 166 -3.46 -12.34 14.61
N VAL A 167 -3.92 -13.58 14.64
CA VAL A 167 -4.88 -14.04 15.65
C VAL A 167 -4.13 -14.85 16.70
N LEU A 168 -4.25 -14.42 17.96
CA LEU A 168 -3.66 -15.06 19.12
C LEU A 168 -4.77 -15.57 20.01
N ASP A 169 -4.75 -16.84 20.34
CA ASP A 169 -5.67 -17.44 21.31
C ASP A 169 -5.11 -17.25 22.73
N ALA A 170 -5.67 -16.24 23.43
CA ALA A 170 -5.28 -15.93 24.79
C ALA A 170 -5.68 -17.02 25.81
N GLY A 171 -6.63 -17.87 25.48
CA GLY A 171 -7.03 -19.01 26.31
C GLY A 171 -5.99 -20.12 26.33
N SER A 172 -5.40 -20.42 25.17
CA SER A 172 -4.33 -21.42 25.04
C SER A 172 -2.92 -20.85 25.13
N GLY A 173 -2.76 -19.52 24.98
CA GLY A 173 -1.46 -18.83 24.90
C GLY A 173 -0.70 -19.10 23.58
N ARG A 174 -1.39 -19.51 22.52
CA ARG A 174 -0.81 -19.89 21.23
C ARG A 174 -1.38 -19.11 20.07
N PRO A 175 -0.69 -19.03 18.91
CA PRO A 175 -1.28 -18.58 17.67
C PRO A 175 -2.54 -19.38 17.32
N ALA A 176 -3.58 -18.72 16.85
CA ALA A 176 -4.82 -19.35 16.39
C ALA A 176 -4.73 -19.65 14.89
N ALA A 177 -4.29 -20.85 14.54
CA ALA A 177 -4.24 -21.33 13.16
C ALA A 177 -5.63 -21.77 12.68
N GLY A 178 -5.93 -21.62 11.39
CA GLY A 178 -7.18 -22.08 10.80
C GLY A 178 -8.39 -21.18 11.08
N VAL A 179 -8.17 -19.92 11.46
CA VAL A 179 -9.25 -18.94 11.59
C VAL A 179 -9.57 -18.37 10.21
N GLY A 180 -10.79 -18.61 9.72
CA GLY A 180 -11.28 -17.98 8.49
C GLY A 180 -11.39 -16.45 8.66
N VAL A 181 -10.85 -15.70 7.70
CA VAL A 181 -10.86 -14.24 7.70
C VAL A 181 -11.42 -13.73 6.38
N THR A 182 -12.38 -12.80 6.45
CA THR A 182 -12.99 -12.15 5.29
C THR A 182 -12.79 -10.64 5.40
N LEU A 183 -12.21 -10.03 4.37
CA LEU A 183 -12.12 -8.59 4.18
C LEU A 183 -13.28 -8.14 3.30
N ARG A 184 -14.00 -7.09 3.73
CA ARG A 184 -15.10 -6.52 2.96
C ARG A 184 -15.19 -5.00 3.11
N THR A 185 -15.89 -4.36 2.18
CA THR A 185 -16.27 -2.95 2.33
C THR A 185 -17.36 -2.79 3.37
N ALA A 186 -17.59 -1.56 3.86
CA ALA A 186 -18.70 -1.23 4.73
C ALA A 186 -20.07 -1.52 4.08
N ALA A 187 -20.15 -1.51 2.75
CA ALA A 187 -21.33 -1.90 1.98
C ALA A 187 -21.54 -3.42 1.89
N GLY A 188 -20.61 -4.23 2.41
CA GLY A 188 -20.68 -5.69 2.46
C GLY A 188 -20.06 -6.42 1.25
N GLU A 189 -19.47 -5.71 0.29
CA GLU A 189 -18.75 -6.32 -0.82
C GLU A 189 -17.49 -7.02 -0.31
N VAL A 190 -17.31 -8.30 -0.68
CA VAL A 190 -16.14 -9.10 -0.29
C VAL A 190 -14.97 -8.77 -1.21
N LEU A 191 -13.89 -8.25 -0.62
CA LEU A 191 -12.64 -7.91 -1.32
C LEU A 191 -11.65 -9.07 -1.32
N ALA A 192 -11.60 -9.85 -0.25
CA ALA A 192 -10.74 -11.03 -0.12
C ALA A 192 -11.18 -11.96 0.99
N THR A 193 -10.76 -13.23 0.88
CA THR A 193 -10.90 -14.23 1.93
C THR A 193 -9.56 -14.93 2.13
N GLY A 194 -9.30 -15.41 3.35
CA GLY A 194 -8.11 -16.18 3.70
C GLY A 194 -8.31 -16.92 4.99
N GLU A 195 -7.28 -17.64 5.40
CA GLU A 195 -7.23 -18.40 6.65
C GLU A 195 -5.88 -18.14 7.34
N THR A 196 -5.84 -18.11 8.65
CA THR A 196 -4.59 -17.93 9.39
C THR A 196 -3.73 -19.19 9.31
N ASP A 197 -2.43 -19.01 9.09
CA ASP A 197 -1.41 -20.05 9.04
C ASP A 197 -1.08 -20.62 10.44
N ALA A 198 -0.06 -21.48 10.52
CA ALA A 198 0.41 -22.11 11.76
C ALA A 198 0.87 -21.08 12.81
N ASP A 199 1.29 -19.90 12.38
CA ASP A 199 1.68 -18.79 13.26
C ASP A 199 0.52 -17.85 13.57
N GLY A 200 -0.72 -18.21 13.19
CA GLY A 200 -1.91 -17.41 13.38
C GLY A 200 -1.98 -16.16 12.48
N ARG A 201 -1.21 -16.10 11.40
CA ARG A 201 -1.07 -14.94 10.53
C ARG A 201 -1.72 -15.16 9.17
N THR A 202 -2.22 -14.10 8.58
CA THR A 202 -2.57 -14.05 7.15
C THR A 202 -2.47 -12.64 6.61
N GLY A 203 -2.16 -12.54 5.33
CA GLY A 203 -2.26 -11.31 4.56
C GLY A 203 -3.49 -11.38 3.64
N LEU A 204 -4.20 -10.27 3.49
CA LEU A 204 -5.48 -10.21 2.80
C LEU A 204 -5.60 -8.99 1.89
N GLY A 205 -6.34 -9.18 0.82
CA GLY A 205 -6.78 -8.12 -0.06
C GLY A 205 -5.91 -7.92 -1.30
N PRO A 206 -6.33 -6.96 -2.12
CA PRO A 206 -5.53 -6.50 -3.26
C PRO A 206 -4.23 -5.85 -2.76
N ASP A 207 -3.24 -5.71 -3.67
CA ASP A 207 -1.95 -5.05 -3.38
C ASP A 207 -2.13 -3.65 -2.78
N VAL A 208 -3.27 -3.02 -3.06
CA VAL A 208 -3.68 -1.74 -2.50
C VAL A 208 -5.16 -1.81 -2.12
N LEU A 209 -5.44 -1.53 -0.86
CA LEU A 209 -6.81 -1.43 -0.37
C LEU A 209 -7.50 -0.16 -0.85
N PRO A 210 -8.81 -0.20 -1.16
CA PRO A 210 -9.59 1.01 -1.39
C PRO A 210 -9.60 1.89 -0.14
N ARG A 211 -9.67 3.21 -0.34
CA ARG A 211 -9.83 4.16 0.77
C ARG A 211 -11.26 4.06 1.34
N GLY A 212 -11.39 4.38 2.61
CA GLY A 212 -12.66 4.35 3.32
C GLY A 212 -12.71 3.29 4.41
N ASP A 213 -13.91 3.01 4.90
CA ASP A 213 -14.12 2.06 5.98
C ASP A 213 -14.25 0.64 5.44
N LEU A 214 -13.44 -0.24 6.00
CA LEU A 214 -13.43 -1.67 5.71
C LEU A 214 -13.69 -2.47 6.98
N GLU A 215 -14.04 -3.74 6.80
CA GLU A 215 -14.28 -4.68 7.88
C GLU A 215 -13.49 -5.97 7.67
N LEU A 216 -12.82 -6.43 8.74
CA LEU A 216 -12.32 -7.79 8.86
C LEU A 216 -13.28 -8.61 9.70
N ARG A 217 -13.84 -9.67 9.12
CA ARG A 217 -14.65 -10.66 9.82
C ARG A 217 -13.81 -11.92 10.04
N PHE A 218 -13.75 -12.35 11.30
CA PHE A 218 -13.04 -13.54 11.77
C PHE A 218 -14.05 -14.60 12.19
N ASP A 219 -13.95 -15.81 11.67
CA ASP A 219 -14.85 -16.93 11.97
C ASP A 219 -14.47 -17.66 13.27
N THR A 220 -14.43 -16.90 14.37
CA THR A 220 -13.97 -17.35 15.69
C THR A 220 -14.76 -18.53 16.25
N GLY A 221 -16.09 -18.57 15.95
CA GLY A 221 -16.92 -19.69 16.36
C GLY A 221 -16.58 -21.01 15.67
N ALA A 222 -16.16 -20.97 14.40
CA ALA A 222 -15.68 -22.18 13.71
C ALA A 222 -14.38 -22.68 14.33
N TYR A 223 -13.43 -21.79 14.61
CA TYR A 223 -12.16 -22.09 15.29
C TYR A 223 -12.38 -22.77 16.64
N HIS A 224 -13.20 -22.19 17.53
CA HIS A 224 -13.47 -22.77 18.84
C HIS A 224 -14.24 -24.09 18.77
N ARG A 225 -15.18 -24.24 17.83
CA ARG A 225 -15.87 -25.54 17.62
C ARG A 225 -14.92 -26.65 17.23
N ALA A 226 -13.93 -26.35 16.39
CA ALA A 226 -12.93 -27.35 15.98
C ALA A 226 -12.11 -27.89 17.16
N SER A 227 -11.92 -27.09 18.21
CA SER A 227 -11.25 -27.49 19.46
C SER A 227 -12.22 -27.98 20.55
N GLY A 228 -13.53 -28.05 20.26
CA GLY A 228 -14.56 -28.41 21.26
C GLY A 228 -14.76 -27.38 22.35
N THR A 229 -14.29 -26.16 22.16
CA THR A 229 -14.36 -25.07 23.16
C THR A 229 -15.67 -24.27 22.98
N PRO A 230 -16.53 -24.16 23.99
CA PRO A 230 -17.69 -23.26 23.95
C PRO A 230 -17.26 -21.81 23.79
N THR A 231 -17.96 -21.06 22.93
CA THR A 231 -17.67 -19.64 22.73
C THR A 231 -18.95 -18.81 22.70
N PHE A 232 -18.86 -17.57 23.19
CA PHE A 232 -19.97 -16.59 23.12
C PHE A 232 -20.01 -15.88 21.77
N HIS A 233 -18.83 -15.66 21.14
CA HIS A 233 -18.72 -14.90 19.89
C HIS A 233 -18.67 -15.86 18.70
N PRO A 234 -19.77 -16.01 17.91
CA PRO A 234 -19.77 -16.88 16.72
C PRO A 234 -18.84 -16.37 15.62
N TYR A 235 -18.59 -15.08 15.58
CA TYR A 235 -17.62 -14.38 14.75
C TYR A 235 -17.28 -13.03 15.39
N VAL A 236 -16.17 -12.44 14.98
CA VAL A 236 -15.75 -11.08 15.36
C VAL A 236 -15.67 -10.24 14.09
N VAL A 237 -16.14 -9.00 14.15
CA VAL A 237 -15.95 -7.99 13.09
C VAL A 237 -15.17 -6.83 13.65
N VAL A 238 -14.08 -6.49 12.98
CA VAL A 238 -13.25 -5.32 13.28
C VAL A 238 -13.37 -4.36 12.12
N ALA A 239 -14.02 -3.21 12.36
CA ALA A 239 -14.07 -2.11 11.42
C ALA A 239 -12.82 -1.23 11.57
N PHE A 240 -12.27 -0.77 10.45
CA PHE A 240 -11.11 0.11 10.42
C PHE A 240 -11.13 1.00 9.18
N SER A 241 -10.49 2.16 9.25
CA SER A 241 -10.45 3.12 8.14
C SER A 241 -9.11 3.07 7.41
N VAL A 242 -9.17 3.00 6.09
CA VAL A 242 -8.01 3.12 5.19
C VAL A 242 -7.89 4.57 4.75
N THR A 243 -6.96 5.31 5.35
CA THR A 243 -6.76 6.75 5.06
C THR A 243 -5.50 7.02 4.24
N GLY A 244 -4.59 6.06 4.15
CA GLY A 244 -3.30 6.18 3.49
C GLY A 244 -2.88 4.89 2.80
N THR A 245 -1.61 4.81 2.46
CA THR A 245 -0.99 3.71 1.71
C THR A 245 -0.06 2.86 2.56
N GLY A 246 0.12 3.27 3.82
CA GLY A 246 0.93 2.54 4.78
C GLY A 246 0.37 1.15 5.05
N HIS A 247 1.27 0.20 5.30
CA HIS A 247 0.89 -1.14 5.73
C HIS A 247 -0.05 -1.08 6.94
N LEU A 248 -1.11 -1.88 6.88
CA LEU A 248 -2.07 -2.01 7.96
C LEU A 248 -1.93 -3.38 8.62
N HIS A 249 -1.81 -3.37 9.93
CA HIS A 249 -1.83 -4.59 10.73
C HIS A 249 -2.97 -4.52 11.73
N VAL A 250 -3.91 -5.45 11.64
CA VAL A 250 -5.12 -5.52 12.47
C VAL A 250 -5.12 -6.85 13.21
N PRO A 251 -4.44 -6.94 14.38
CA PRO A 251 -4.39 -8.17 15.16
C PRO A 251 -5.67 -8.41 15.95
N LEU A 252 -5.90 -9.68 16.31
CA LEU A 252 -7.01 -10.11 17.16
C LEU A 252 -6.48 -10.98 18.30
N LEU A 253 -6.63 -10.53 19.55
CA LEU A 253 -6.52 -11.38 20.71
C LEU A 253 -7.87 -12.02 20.97
N LEU A 254 -7.93 -13.34 20.91
CA LEU A 254 -9.16 -14.13 20.98
C LEU A 254 -9.17 -14.97 22.25
N SER A 255 -10.32 -15.01 22.92
CA SER A 255 -10.65 -16.01 23.94
C SER A 255 -12.11 -16.45 23.78
N PRO A 256 -12.55 -17.53 24.44
CA PRO A 256 -13.91 -18.03 24.23
C PRO A 256 -15.04 -17.04 24.51
N PHE A 257 -14.83 -16.09 25.43
CA PHE A 257 -15.86 -15.14 25.90
C PHE A 257 -15.46 -13.67 25.77
N ALA A 258 -14.29 -13.38 25.16
CA ALA A 258 -13.82 -12.00 24.96
C ALA A 258 -12.87 -11.93 23.76
N TYR A 259 -12.68 -10.73 23.25
CA TYR A 259 -11.62 -10.43 22.26
C TYR A 259 -11.12 -9.00 22.45
N SER A 260 -9.95 -8.75 21.92
CA SER A 260 -9.35 -7.41 21.86
C SER A 260 -8.65 -7.24 20.51
N THR A 261 -8.66 -6.02 20.01
CA THR A 261 -7.97 -5.64 18.78
C THR A 261 -7.31 -4.27 18.97
N TYR A 262 -6.29 -3.99 18.15
CA TYR A 262 -5.59 -2.70 18.15
C TYR A 262 -4.99 -2.44 16.77
N ARG A 263 -4.56 -1.23 16.51
CA ARG A 263 -3.75 -0.93 15.33
C ARG A 263 -2.31 -1.38 15.62
N GLY A 264 -1.88 -2.47 14.97
CA GLY A 264 -0.48 -2.88 14.97
C GLY A 264 0.41 -1.95 14.16
N SER A 265 1.68 -1.94 14.48
CA SER A 265 2.73 -1.19 13.76
C SER A 265 3.39 -2.03 12.68
#